data_9b0d1019abcb432bfddd3aad9d75dc62
#
_entry.id   9b0d1019abcb432bfddd3aad9d75dc62
#
_cell.length_a   1.000
_cell.length_b   1.000
_cell.length_c   1.000
_cell.angle_alpha   90.00
_cell.angle_beta   90.00
_cell.angle_gamma   90.00
#
_symmetry.space_group_name_H-M   'P 1'
#
loop_
_entity.id
_entity.type
_entity.pdbx_description
1 polymer ?
#
loop_
_entity_poly.entity_id
_entity_poly.type
_entity_poly.pdbx_seq_one_letter_code
_entity_poly.pdbx_strand_id
1 'polypeptide(L)'
;MHPISLSELIQYTWRHSDFYRHFWNRHGFNPAKHFTGEKDLKKIPLITKEDLLSVPARSRSILDPTDWYYFTAISSGTTAQPMVCFQSRFLTPSYYRFFTGLLKQPALSILILRPASSASVLLGGALRETYFNPGSIISLAEPGDLVATARLTREVEADQIIARPSEAIRLAPFLSETGYSPERISFLWMSGEPLTTAISILLKKLYPRATVLYLYAMTEGPNALGMRSSRCETLDALGSNTYHLNTDGYLFETVDESLVVTILDNIPTPLIRYKTADRAIIRENVKCSCGFKQGPVVSIGARNENRSYKIGGVTFRSEEITSVLKTLMGLVTEDFALHIEQRAENDRLVTVLHLSTRPIAAQSPLIARAVREALEQKLQVARSLSLGEFIRRGTATLTVDFNGSLSGRTIHPPFEIEKPFSHTPS
;
A
#
# COMPACT_ATOMS: atom_id res chain seq x y z
N MET A 1 -18.97 -20.74 2.14
CA MET A 1 -19.64 -19.80 1.22
C MET A 1 -18.97 -19.88 -0.14
N HIS A 2 -19.75 -19.99 -1.22
CA HIS A 2 -19.20 -19.82 -2.57
C HIS A 2 -18.90 -18.33 -2.83
N PRO A 3 -17.91 -17.99 -3.63
CA PRO A 3 -17.71 -16.61 -4.04
C PRO A 3 -18.99 -16.11 -4.71
N ILE A 4 -19.42 -14.91 -4.34
CA ILE A 4 -20.58 -14.28 -4.95
C ILE A 4 -20.22 -13.94 -6.40
N SER A 5 -21.07 -14.29 -7.34
CA SER A 5 -20.91 -13.87 -8.73
C SER A 5 -21.11 -12.35 -8.84
N LEU A 6 -20.57 -11.74 -9.88
CA LEU A 6 -20.80 -10.32 -10.16
C LEU A 6 -22.29 -10.00 -10.22
N SER A 7 -23.08 -10.87 -10.84
CA SER A 7 -24.54 -10.68 -10.98
C SER A 7 -25.24 -10.68 -9.61
N GLU A 8 -24.88 -11.60 -8.73
CA GLU A 8 -25.40 -11.64 -7.37
C GLU A 8 -24.99 -10.40 -6.57
N LEU A 9 -23.72 -9.98 -6.65
CA LEU A 9 -23.24 -8.78 -5.98
C LEU A 9 -24.02 -7.53 -6.43
N ILE A 10 -24.21 -7.34 -7.73
CA ILE A 10 -24.94 -6.20 -8.29
C ILE A 10 -26.38 -6.19 -7.80
N GLN A 11 -27.09 -7.32 -7.88
CA GLN A 11 -28.47 -7.43 -7.44
C GLN A 11 -28.60 -7.25 -5.92
N TYR A 12 -27.69 -7.83 -5.14
CA TYR A 12 -27.67 -7.68 -3.70
C TYR A 12 -27.42 -6.24 -3.30
N THR A 13 -26.42 -5.60 -3.89
CA THR A 13 -26.09 -4.19 -3.62
C THR A 13 -27.25 -3.25 -3.99
N TRP A 14 -27.91 -3.50 -5.13
CA TRP A 14 -29.09 -2.74 -5.53
C TRP A 14 -30.24 -2.83 -4.52
N ARG A 15 -30.46 -4.01 -3.96
CA ARG A 15 -31.56 -4.24 -3.01
C ARG A 15 -31.27 -3.66 -1.63
N HIS A 16 -30.03 -3.72 -1.17
CA HIS A 16 -29.67 -3.48 0.23
C HIS A 16 -28.86 -2.19 0.48
N SER A 17 -28.45 -1.46 -0.55
CA SER A 17 -27.72 -0.21 -0.41
C SER A 17 -28.49 0.96 -1.02
N ASP A 18 -29.02 1.84 -0.18
CA ASP A 18 -29.63 3.10 -0.63
C ASP A 18 -28.60 3.99 -1.32
N PHE A 19 -27.38 4.01 -0.82
CA PHE A 19 -26.28 4.77 -1.41
C PHE A 19 -26.07 4.36 -2.88
N TYR A 20 -25.92 3.05 -3.17
CA TYR A 20 -25.69 2.59 -4.52
C TYR A 20 -26.92 2.77 -5.42
N ARG A 21 -28.13 2.61 -4.90
CA ARG A 21 -29.36 2.91 -5.68
C ARG A 21 -29.41 4.39 -6.12
N HIS A 22 -29.13 5.32 -5.20
CA HIS A 22 -29.12 6.74 -5.53
C HIS A 22 -27.97 7.09 -6.48
N PHE A 23 -26.77 6.56 -6.23
CA PHE A 23 -25.61 6.78 -7.06
C PHE A 23 -25.82 6.28 -8.50
N TRP A 24 -26.26 5.05 -8.66
CA TRP A 24 -26.50 4.46 -9.98
C TRP A 24 -27.63 5.13 -10.73
N ASN A 25 -28.76 5.43 -10.08
CA ASN A 25 -29.87 6.15 -10.70
C ASN A 25 -29.42 7.52 -11.20
N ARG A 26 -28.67 8.26 -10.41
CA ARG A 26 -28.14 9.59 -10.79
C ARG A 26 -27.25 9.52 -12.04
N HIS A 27 -26.56 8.40 -12.25
CA HIS A 27 -25.72 8.16 -13.41
C HIS A 27 -26.44 7.38 -14.53
N GLY A 28 -27.77 7.27 -14.47
CA GLY A 28 -28.57 6.62 -15.52
C GLY A 28 -28.45 5.11 -15.58
N PHE A 29 -27.89 4.43 -14.55
CA PHE A 29 -27.74 3.00 -14.51
C PHE A 29 -28.82 2.35 -13.63
N ASN A 30 -29.52 1.36 -14.20
CA ASN A 30 -30.45 0.50 -13.48
C ASN A 30 -30.11 -0.96 -13.79
N PRO A 31 -29.71 -1.77 -12.78
CA PRO A 31 -29.31 -3.15 -13.02
C PRO A 31 -30.33 -4.00 -13.76
N ALA A 32 -31.63 -3.82 -13.45
CA ALA A 32 -32.69 -4.59 -14.10
C ALA A 32 -32.82 -4.33 -15.62
N LYS A 33 -32.37 -3.15 -16.08
CA LYS A 33 -32.46 -2.74 -17.49
C LYS A 33 -31.13 -2.85 -18.23
N HIS A 34 -30.00 -2.62 -17.52
CA HIS A 34 -28.71 -2.39 -18.16
C HIS A 34 -27.67 -3.46 -17.89
N PHE A 35 -27.97 -4.42 -16.97
CA PHE A 35 -27.00 -5.43 -16.57
C PHE A 35 -27.55 -6.85 -16.75
N THR A 36 -26.97 -7.61 -17.69
CA THR A 36 -27.31 -9.00 -17.99
C THR A 36 -26.21 -9.99 -17.65
N GLY A 37 -25.03 -9.50 -17.26
CA GLY A 37 -23.87 -10.34 -16.92
C GLY A 37 -22.55 -9.58 -17.04
N GLU A 38 -21.43 -10.30 -16.92
CA GLU A 38 -20.08 -9.70 -16.86
C GLU A 38 -19.72 -8.80 -18.05
N LYS A 39 -20.22 -9.12 -19.25
CA LYS A 39 -20.04 -8.27 -20.44
C LYS A 39 -20.55 -6.84 -20.27
N ASP A 40 -21.48 -6.65 -19.34
CA ASP A 40 -22.07 -5.34 -19.04
C ASP A 40 -21.33 -4.60 -17.91
N LEU A 41 -20.23 -5.14 -17.37
CA LEU A 41 -19.46 -4.51 -16.30
C LEU A 41 -19.13 -3.05 -16.62
N LYS A 42 -18.70 -2.77 -17.85
CA LYS A 42 -18.33 -1.42 -18.29
C LYS A 42 -19.50 -0.43 -18.35
N LYS A 43 -20.74 -0.88 -18.30
CA LYS A 43 -21.94 -0.02 -18.24
C LYS A 43 -22.19 0.52 -16.82
N ILE A 44 -21.65 -0.15 -15.80
CA ILE A 44 -21.79 0.28 -14.41
C ILE A 44 -20.95 1.55 -14.22
N PRO A 45 -21.49 2.62 -13.62
CA PRO A 45 -20.76 3.84 -13.36
C PRO A 45 -19.51 3.59 -12.50
N LEU A 46 -18.42 4.28 -12.81
CA LEU A 46 -17.23 4.32 -11.97
C LEU A 46 -17.57 5.01 -10.67
N ILE A 47 -17.08 4.47 -9.55
CA ILE A 47 -17.18 5.10 -8.24
C ILE A 47 -15.78 5.51 -7.76
N THR A 48 -15.67 6.69 -7.20
CA THR A 48 -14.41 7.24 -6.70
C THR A 48 -14.38 7.26 -5.16
N LYS A 49 -13.24 7.60 -4.62
CA LYS A 49 -13.09 7.79 -3.17
C LYS A 49 -13.94 8.97 -2.68
N GLU A 50 -14.01 10.04 -3.45
CA GLU A 50 -14.81 11.23 -3.17
C GLU A 50 -16.29 10.90 -3.11
N ASP A 51 -16.80 10.09 -4.04
CA ASP A 51 -18.18 9.62 -4.01
C ASP A 51 -18.48 8.84 -2.73
N LEU A 52 -17.57 7.95 -2.32
CA LEU A 52 -17.72 7.18 -1.09
C LEU A 52 -17.64 8.05 0.16
N LEU A 53 -16.80 9.08 0.16
CA LEU A 53 -16.67 10.02 1.28
C LEU A 53 -17.81 11.05 1.37
N SER A 54 -18.64 11.17 0.33
CA SER A 54 -19.79 12.08 0.32
C SER A 54 -20.86 11.74 1.36
N VAL A 55 -20.82 10.52 1.90
CA VAL A 55 -21.76 10.04 2.93
C VAL A 55 -20.99 9.31 4.06
N PRO A 56 -21.58 9.22 5.27
CA PRO A 56 -21.00 8.45 6.39
C PRO A 56 -20.75 6.98 6.00
N ALA A 57 -19.72 6.37 6.61
CA ALA A 57 -19.34 4.98 6.31
C ALA A 57 -20.51 3.98 6.45
N ARG A 58 -21.34 4.12 7.48
CA ARG A 58 -22.47 3.23 7.68
C ARG A 58 -23.55 3.36 6.59
N SER A 59 -23.74 4.56 6.05
CA SER A 59 -24.76 4.82 5.00
C SER A 59 -24.41 4.21 3.64
N ARG A 60 -23.11 3.98 3.36
CA ARG A 60 -22.65 3.33 2.14
C ARG A 60 -22.37 1.84 2.30
N SER A 61 -22.56 1.30 3.49
CA SER A 61 -22.24 -0.08 3.84
C SER A 61 -23.52 -0.92 3.99
N ILE A 62 -23.38 -2.22 3.76
CA ILE A 62 -24.43 -3.21 3.96
C ILE A 62 -24.03 -4.07 5.16
N LEU A 63 -24.52 -3.72 6.33
CA LEU A 63 -24.19 -4.41 7.58
C LEU A 63 -25.38 -5.32 7.98
N ASP A 64 -25.15 -6.62 8.00
CA ASP A 64 -26.13 -7.59 8.44
C ASP A 64 -26.14 -7.60 9.99
N PRO A 65 -27.27 -7.29 10.65
CA PRO A 65 -27.36 -7.30 12.10
C PRO A 65 -27.21 -8.70 12.72
N THR A 66 -27.27 -9.76 11.93
CA THR A 66 -27.05 -11.13 12.37
C THR A 66 -25.58 -11.54 12.38
N ASP A 67 -24.69 -10.74 11.76
CA ASP A 67 -23.25 -10.95 11.88
C ASP A 67 -22.76 -10.61 13.29
N TRP A 68 -21.81 -11.39 13.80
CA TRP A 68 -21.30 -11.21 15.15
C TRP A 68 -20.46 -9.96 15.29
N TYR A 69 -19.64 -9.64 14.28
CA TYR A 69 -18.79 -8.45 14.24
C TYR A 69 -18.23 -8.18 12.85
N TYR A 70 -17.77 -6.95 12.66
CA TYR A 70 -17.04 -6.51 11.49
C TYR A 70 -15.70 -5.92 11.90
N PHE A 71 -14.67 -6.14 11.11
CA PHE A 71 -13.44 -5.39 11.23
C PHE A 71 -13.58 -4.04 10.53
N THR A 72 -12.96 -3.01 11.10
CA THR A 72 -12.86 -1.71 10.45
C THR A 72 -11.48 -1.51 9.89
N ALA A 73 -11.41 -1.12 8.62
CA ALA A 73 -10.20 -0.64 7.98
C ALA A 73 -10.28 0.88 7.85
N ILE A 74 -9.20 1.56 8.19
CA ILE A 74 -9.11 3.02 8.11
C ILE A 74 -7.94 3.38 7.23
N SER A 75 -8.21 4.06 6.08
CA SER A 75 -7.15 4.50 5.20
C SER A 75 -6.22 5.49 5.89
N SER A 76 -4.92 5.45 5.59
CA SER A 76 -3.91 6.30 6.23
C SER A 76 -4.04 7.80 5.92
N GLY A 77 -5.09 8.19 5.17
CA GLY A 77 -5.43 9.60 4.93
C GLY A 77 -4.33 10.36 4.19
N THR A 78 -3.92 9.88 3.00
CA THR A 78 -3.15 10.73 2.06
C THR A 78 -4.01 11.89 1.53
N THR A 79 -5.32 11.78 1.65
CA THR A 79 -6.31 12.85 1.51
C THR A 79 -6.74 13.32 2.90
N ALA A 80 -7.17 14.55 3.04
CA ALA A 80 -7.54 15.19 4.32
C ALA A 80 -8.53 14.38 5.18
N GLN A 81 -9.31 13.47 4.56
CA GLN A 81 -10.29 12.64 5.24
C GLN A 81 -9.97 11.14 5.10
N PRO A 82 -9.76 10.41 6.22
CA PRO A 82 -9.57 8.97 6.19
C PRO A 82 -10.89 8.26 5.80
N MET A 83 -10.80 7.25 4.94
CA MET A 83 -11.93 6.42 4.59
C MET A 83 -12.01 5.23 5.55
N VAL A 84 -13.21 5.02 6.12
CA VAL A 84 -13.53 3.86 6.94
C VAL A 84 -14.28 2.84 6.09
N CYS A 85 -13.82 1.61 6.08
CA CYS A 85 -14.46 0.48 5.44
C CYS A 85 -14.73 -0.64 6.45
N PHE A 86 -15.82 -1.35 6.26
CA PHE A 86 -16.14 -2.53 7.05
C PHE A 86 -15.76 -3.80 6.28
N GLN A 87 -15.22 -4.76 6.99
CA GLN A 87 -14.82 -6.05 6.43
C GLN A 87 -15.49 -7.17 7.21
N SER A 88 -15.99 -8.18 6.52
CA SER A 88 -16.58 -9.35 7.15
C SER A 88 -15.53 -10.14 7.91
N ARG A 89 -15.97 -10.75 9.01
CA ARG A 89 -15.17 -11.75 9.74
C ARG A 89 -14.94 -13.02 8.94
N PHE A 90 -15.82 -13.30 7.98
CA PHE A 90 -15.70 -14.52 7.19
C PHE A 90 -14.61 -14.40 6.15
N LEU A 91 -13.86 -15.48 6.05
CA LEU A 91 -12.93 -15.67 4.96
C LEU A 91 -13.65 -15.77 3.65
N THR A 92 -13.05 -15.12 2.69
CA THR A 92 -13.45 -15.31 1.32
C THR A 92 -12.64 -16.48 0.74
N PRO A 93 -13.27 -17.39 0.01
CA PRO A 93 -12.57 -18.50 -0.64
C PRO A 93 -11.43 -18.04 -1.56
N SER A 94 -11.51 -16.83 -2.10
CA SER A 94 -10.48 -16.24 -2.96
C SER A 94 -9.15 -16.04 -2.23
N TYR A 95 -9.19 -15.61 -0.96
CA TYR A 95 -7.99 -15.44 -0.16
C TYR A 95 -7.20 -16.74 -0.05
N TYR A 96 -7.88 -17.83 0.30
CA TYR A 96 -7.23 -19.14 0.44
C TYR A 96 -6.63 -19.62 -0.86
N ARG A 97 -7.40 -19.58 -1.93
CA ARG A 97 -6.93 -20.07 -3.22
C ARG A 97 -5.72 -19.32 -3.72
N PHE A 98 -5.64 -18.03 -3.40
CA PHE A 98 -4.51 -17.20 -3.79
C PHE A 98 -3.23 -17.52 -3.01
N PHE A 99 -3.37 -17.89 -1.72
CA PHE A 99 -2.24 -18.12 -0.82
C PHE A 99 -1.90 -19.61 -0.57
N THR A 100 -2.85 -20.52 -0.74
CA THR A 100 -2.68 -21.94 -0.34
C THR A 100 -1.55 -22.69 -1.01
N GLY A 101 -1.07 -22.25 -2.18
CA GLY A 101 0.13 -22.84 -2.81
C GLY A 101 1.43 -22.59 -2.05
N LEU A 102 1.45 -21.62 -1.12
CA LEU A 102 2.63 -21.16 -0.40
C LEU A 102 2.68 -21.62 1.06
N LEU A 103 1.54 -21.93 1.66
CA LEU A 103 1.36 -22.07 3.10
C LEU A 103 1.24 -23.52 3.58
N LYS A 104 1.95 -24.44 2.98
CA LYS A 104 2.01 -25.83 3.48
C LYS A 104 2.89 -25.95 4.75
N GLN A 105 2.61 -25.15 5.78
CA GLN A 105 3.40 -25.21 7.01
C GLN A 105 2.55 -25.53 8.25
N PRO A 106 3.12 -26.23 9.26
CA PRO A 106 2.47 -26.49 10.54
C PRO A 106 2.24 -25.18 11.31
N ALA A 107 1.72 -25.31 12.53
CA ALA A 107 1.43 -24.19 13.42
C ALA A 107 2.47 -23.05 13.33
N LEU A 108 1.97 -21.84 13.17
CA LEU A 108 2.76 -20.67 12.84
C LEU A 108 2.79 -19.72 14.03
N SER A 109 3.95 -19.12 14.29
CA SER A 109 4.05 -17.99 15.20
C SER A 109 4.24 -16.71 14.38
N ILE A 110 3.21 -15.87 14.35
CA ILE A 110 3.12 -14.68 13.49
C ILE A 110 3.29 -13.42 14.34
N LEU A 111 4.29 -12.62 14.01
CA LEU A 111 4.43 -11.27 14.54
C LEU A 111 3.85 -10.26 13.56
N ILE A 112 2.89 -9.45 14.01
CA ILE A 112 2.36 -8.30 13.25
C ILE A 112 3.01 -7.04 13.79
N LEU A 113 3.96 -6.50 13.04
CA LEU A 113 4.67 -5.25 13.36
C LEU A 113 4.04 -4.09 12.59
N ARG A 114 2.99 -3.52 13.16
CA ARG A 114 2.22 -2.45 12.52
C ARG A 114 1.59 -1.53 13.56
N PRO A 115 1.39 -0.23 13.24
CA PRO A 115 0.63 0.64 14.12
C PRO A 115 -0.78 0.09 14.40
N ALA A 116 -1.28 0.27 15.61
CA ALA A 116 -2.59 -0.20 16.04
C ALA A 116 -3.72 0.20 15.07
N SER A 117 -3.63 1.39 14.46
CA SER A 117 -4.60 1.88 13.48
C SER A 117 -4.72 1.05 12.19
N SER A 118 -3.71 0.23 11.88
CA SER A 118 -3.70 -0.67 10.72
C SER A 118 -3.67 -2.15 11.12
N ALA A 119 -3.49 -2.45 12.40
CA ALA A 119 -3.36 -3.82 12.89
C ALA A 119 -4.67 -4.62 12.78
N SER A 120 -5.83 -3.97 12.91
CA SER A 120 -7.14 -4.64 12.87
C SER A 120 -7.38 -5.43 11.59
N VAL A 121 -7.00 -4.89 10.44
CA VAL A 121 -7.14 -5.56 9.12
C VAL A 121 -6.23 -6.77 9.03
N LEU A 122 -4.98 -6.59 9.47
CA LEU A 122 -3.96 -7.65 9.43
C LEU A 122 -4.23 -8.72 10.48
N LEU A 123 -4.72 -8.32 11.65
CA LEU A 123 -5.18 -9.26 12.67
C LEU A 123 -6.33 -10.12 12.15
N GLY A 124 -7.31 -9.50 11.45
CA GLY A 124 -8.37 -10.24 10.78
C GLY A 124 -7.84 -11.28 9.79
N GLY A 125 -6.84 -10.92 8.98
CA GLY A 125 -6.14 -11.85 8.08
C GLY A 125 -5.45 -12.98 8.84
N ALA A 126 -4.64 -12.64 9.84
CA ALA A 126 -3.91 -13.62 10.65
C ALA A 126 -4.85 -14.56 11.42
N LEU A 127 -5.93 -14.04 12.05
CA LEU A 127 -6.93 -14.87 12.71
C LEU A 127 -7.61 -15.85 11.75
N ARG A 128 -7.75 -15.49 10.50
CA ARG A 128 -8.27 -16.37 9.47
C ARG A 128 -7.31 -17.50 9.13
N GLU A 129 -6.02 -17.20 9.04
CA GLU A 129 -4.98 -18.22 8.83
C GLU A 129 -4.98 -19.26 9.97
N THR A 130 -5.15 -18.80 11.21
CA THR A 130 -5.14 -19.69 12.38
C THR A 130 -6.33 -20.65 12.45
N TYR A 131 -7.44 -20.31 11.79
CA TYR A 131 -8.58 -21.22 11.71
C TYR A 131 -8.22 -22.56 11.03
N PHE A 132 -7.28 -22.53 10.11
CA PHE A 132 -6.80 -23.71 9.40
C PHE A 132 -5.48 -24.28 9.95
N ASN A 133 -4.85 -23.56 10.86
CA ASN A 133 -3.60 -23.95 11.51
C ASN A 133 -3.76 -23.88 13.03
N PRO A 134 -4.44 -24.87 13.66
CA PRO A 134 -4.60 -24.90 15.09
C PRO A 134 -3.26 -24.84 15.83
N GLY A 135 -3.21 -24.10 16.91
CA GLY A 135 -1.97 -23.91 17.67
C GLY A 135 -1.10 -22.73 17.23
N SER A 136 -1.52 -21.99 16.19
CA SER A 136 -0.80 -20.76 15.79
C SER A 136 -0.83 -19.69 16.87
N ILE A 137 0.27 -18.94 16.96
CA ILE A 137 0.43 -17.79 17.86
C ILE A 137 0.39 -16.51 17.03
N ILE A 138 -0.40 -15.53 17.47
CA ILE A 138 -0.44 -14.21 16.82
C ILE A 138 -0.05 -13.15 17.84
N SER A 139 1.00 -12.41 17.55
CA SER A 139 1.49 -11.35 18.40
C SER A 139 1.44 -10.01 17.67
N LEU A 140 1.05 -8.96 18.38
CA LEU A 140 1.03 -7.59 17.88
C LEU A 140 2.17 -6.79 18.51
N ALA A 141 2.86 -6.02 17.71
CA ALA A 141 3.93 -5.13 18.15
C ALA A 141 3.85 -3.76 17.46
N GLU A 142 4.30 -2.74 18.17
CA GLU A 142 4.35 -1.37 17.67
C GLU A 142 5.70 -1.07 17.02
N PRO A 143 5.74 -0.46 15.82
CA PRO A 143 6.99 -0.12 15.13
C PRO A 143 7.87 0.90 15.86
N GLY A 144 7.33 1.56 16.89
CA GLY A 144 8.04 2.57 17.68
C GLY A 144 9.04 1.99 18.69
N ASP A 145 8.85 0.74 19.12
CA ASP A 145 9.71 0.06 20.11
C ASP A 145 10.24 -1.26 19.55
N LEU A 146 11.36 -1.17 18.83
CA LEU A 146 11.98 -2.34 18.21
C LEU A 146 12.68 -3.26 19.21
N VAL A 147 13.12 -2.73 20.35
CA VAL A 147 13.74 -3.54 21.42
C VAL A 147 12.70 -4.46 22.05
N ALA A 148 11.55 -3.91 22.45
CA ALA A 148 10.45 -4.73 22.98
C ALA A 148 9.92 -5.70 21.93
N THR A 149 9.82 -5.26 20.68
CA THR A 149 9.41 -6.10 19.55
C THR A 149 10.34 -7.30 19.37
N ALA A 150 11.66 -7.08 19.38
CA ALA A 150 12.64 -8.15 19.24
C ALA A 150 12.58 -9.15 20.41
N ARG A 151 12.40 -8.66 21.63
CA ARG A 151 12.19 -9.53 22.80
C ARG A 151 10.92 -10.38 22.66
N LEU A 152 9.80 -9.75 22.28
CA LEU A 152 8.55 -10.48 22.04
C LEU A 152 8.74 -11.53 20.95
N THR A 153 9.40 -11.17 19.83
CA THR A 153 9.69 -12.11 18.73
C THR A 153 10.41 -13.35 19.22
N ARG A 154 11.40 -13.18 20.09
CA ARG A 154 12.13 -14.28 20.71
C ARG A 154 11.25 -15.12 21.64
N GLU A 155 10.49 -14.48 22.52
CA GLU A 155 9.67 -15.19 23.52
C GLU A 155 8.56 -16.05 22.87
N VAL A 156 7.99 -15.58 21.76
CA VAL A 156 6.95 -16.32 21.02
C VAL A 156 7.52 -17.17 19.89
N GLU A 157 8.86 -17.17 19.72
CA GLU A 157 9.56 -17.87 18.65
C GLU A 157 8.96 -17.61 17.26
N ALA A 158 8.67 -16.35 16.95
CA ALA A 158 8.00 -15.99 15.71
C ALA A 158 8.81 -16.42 14.49
N ASP A 159 8.20 -17.20 13.62
CA ASP A 159 8.77 -17.67 12.36
C ASP A 159 8.25 -16.90 11.14
N GLN A 160 7.26 -16.02 11.35
CA GLN A 160 6.70 -15.15 10.33
C GLN A 160 6.54 -13.71 10.84
N ILE A 161 6.80 -12.75 9.95
CA ILE A 161 6.63 -11.33 10.24
C ILE A 161 5.74 -10.69 9.19
N ILE A 162 4.69 -9.99 9.63
CA ILE A 162 3.86 -9.10 8.81
C ILE A 162 4.25 -7.66 9.13
N ALA A 163 4.87 -6.96 8.19
CA ALA A 163 5.39 -5.62 8.42
C ALA A 163 5.40 -4.77 7.14
N ARG A 164 5.80 -3.50 7.28
CA ARG A 164 6.35 -2.76 6.14
C ARG A 164 7.78 -3.21 5.89
N PRO A 165 8.26 -3.16 4.65
CA PRO A 165 9.66 -3.47 4.35
C PRO A 165 10.66 -2.70 5.22
N SER A 166 10.47 -1.40 5.38
CA SER A 166 11.35 -0.56 6.21
C SER A 166 11.35 -0.97 7.70
N GLU A 167 10.20 -1.40 8.22
CA GLU A 167 10.05 -1.88 9.60
C GLU A 167 10.78 -3.21 9.82
N ALA A 168 10.64 -4.16 8.89
CA ALA A 168 11.35 -5.43 8.94
C ALA A 168 12.88 -5.25 8.86
N ILE A 169 13.36 -4.39 7.96
CA ILE A 169 14.79 -4.06 7.83
C ILE A 169 15.33 -3.49 9.14
N ARG A 170 14.59 -2.57 9.78
CA ARG A 170 15.00 -1.97 11.05
C ARG A 170 14.96 -2.95 12.22
N LEU A 171 14.10 -3.94 12.19
CA LEU A 171 13.97 -4.94 13.26
C LEU A 171 15.14 -5.92 13.29
N ALA A 172 15.70 -6.30 12.15
CA ALA A 172 16.70 -7.36 12.04
C ALA A 172 17.92 -7.21 12.97
N PRO A 173 18.56 -6.04 13.12
CA PRO A 173 19.66 -5.87 14.08
C PRO A 173 19.24 -6.16 15.51
N PHE A 174 18.06 -5.69 15.94
CA PHE A 174 17.55 -5.90 17.29
C PHE A 174 17.24 -7.36 17.58
N LEU A 175 16.80 -8.13 16.58
CA LEU A 175 16.64 -9.58 16.73
C LEU A 175 17.98 -10.21 17.10
N SER A 176 19.03 -9.91 16.37
CA SER A 176 20.38 -10.43 16.63
C SER A 176 20.90 -10.01 18.01
N GLU A 177 20.69 -8.77 18.42
CA GLU A 177 21.07 -8.26 19.74
C GLU A 177 20.35 -8.98 20.89
N THR A 178 19.12 -9.45 20.69
CA THR A 178 18.38 -10.24 21.67
C THR A 178 18.71 -11.73 21.64
N GLY A 179 19.63 -12.15 20.76
CA GLY A 179 20.01 -13.56 20.58
C GLY A 179 19.03 -14.37 19.74
N TYR A 180 18.09 -13.70 19.04
CA TYR A 180 17.18 -14.34 18.11
C TYR A 180 17.70 -14.20 16.66
N SER A 181 18.10 -15.32 16.05
CA SER A 181 18.63 -15.27 14.67
C SER A 181 17.53 -14.92 13.66
N PRO A 182 17.70 -13.88 12.83
CA PRO A 182 16.79 -13.61 11.72
C PRO A 182 16.64 -14.77 10.72
N GLU A 183 17.56 -15.73 10.70
CA GLU A 183 17.44 -16.96 9.89
C GLU A 183 16.30 -17.88 10.32
N ARG A 184 15.76 -17.70 11.52
CA ARG A 184 14.59 -18.45 12.01
C ARG A 184 13.29 -17.97 11.35
N ILE A 185 13.31 -16.78 10.77
CA ILE A 185 12.16 -16.23 10.03
C ILE A 185 12.06 -16.93 8.68
N SER A 186 10.98 -17.64 8.47
CA SER A 186 10.69 -18.39 7.24
C SER A 186 9.89 -17.59 6.21
N PHE A 187 9.03 -16.65 6.69
CA PHE A 187 8.22 -15.79 5.84
C PHE A 187 8.22 -14.33 6.29
N LEU A 188 8.34 -13.44 5.32
CA LEU A 188 8.12 -12.00 5.48
C LEU A 188 6.94 -11.58 4.59
N TRP A 189 5.86 -11.11 5.22
CA TRP A 189 4.68 -10.59 4.54
C TRP A 189 4.75 -9.08 4.52
N MET A 190 5.15 -8.52 3.37
CA MET A 190 5.48 -7.11 3.21
C MET A 190 4.37 -6.37 2.49
N SER A 191 3.91 -5.24 3.02
CA SER A 191 2.91 -4.39 2.36
C SER A 191 2.98 -2.94 2.83
N GLY A 192 2.29 -2.03 2.12
CA GLY A 192 2.09 -0.64 2.51
C GLY A 192 3.25 0.30 2.20
N GLU A 193 4.28 -0.18 1.53
CA GLU A 193 5.37 0.59 0.92
C GLU A 193 5.70 0.00 -0.43
N PRO A 194 6.20 0.84 -1.38
CA PRO A 194 6.69 0.33 -2.64
C PRO A 194 7.88 -0.61 -2.45
N LEU A 195 7.98 -1.61 -3.30
CA LEU A 195 9.17 -2.46 -3.38
C LEU A 195 10.24 -1.77 -4.22
N THR A 196 11.39 -1.47 -3.62
CA THR A 196 12.58 -0.96 -4.31
C THR A 196 13.66 -2.03 -4.40
N THR A 197 14.60 -1.86 -5.32
CA THR A 197 15.77 -2.76 -5.42
C THR A 197 16.57 -2.78 -4.11
N ALA A 198 16.75 -1.62 -3.47
CA ALA A 198 17.43 -1.51 -2.18
C ALA A 198 16.73 -2.33 -1.08
N ILE A 199 15.40 -2.24 -0.99
CA ILE A 199 14.59 -3.04 -0.07
C ILE A 199 14.77 -4.54 -0.34
N SER A 200 14.68 -4.97 -1.60
CA SER A 200 14.84 -6.37 -1.96
C SER A 200 16.20 -6.93 -1.56
N ILE A 201 17.28 -6.18 -1.83
CA ILE A 201 18.64 -6.56 -1.46
C ILE A 201 18.79 -6.70 0.04
N LEU A 202 18.32 -5.70 0.81
CA LEU A 202 18.45 -5.71 2.27
C LEU A 202 17.62 -6.82 2.92
N LEU A 203 16.38 -7.03 2.51
CA LEU A 203 15.56 -8.11 3.07
C LEU A 203 16.20 -9.49 2.80
N LYS A 204 16.72 -9.71 1.58
CA LYS A 204 17.43 -10.95 1.25
C LYS A 204 18.71 -11.15 2.08
N LYS A 205 19.45 -10.05 2.36
CA LYS A 205 20.66 -10.10 3.18
C LYS A 205 20.36 -10.35 4.65
N LEU A 206 19.37 -9.63 5.21
CA LEU A 206 19.06 -9.63 6.65
C LEU A 206 18.26 -10.87 7.06
N TYR A 207 17.46 -11.43 6.15
CA TYR A 207 16.63 -12.62 6.39
C TYR A 207 16.90 -13.68 5.30
N PRO A 208 18.09 -14.30 5.29
CA PRO A 208 18.56 -15.08 4.15
C PRO A 208 17.73 -16.35 3.87
N ARG A 209 17.02 -16.87 4.87
CA ARG A 209 16.14 -18.04 4.72
C ARG A 209 14.68 -17.70 4.45
N ALA A 210 14.30 -16.44 4.62
CA ALA A 210 12.91 -16.05 4.47
C ALA A 210 12.45 -16.01 3.01
N THR A 211 11.28 -16.57 2.76
CA THR A 211 10.52 -16.26 1.56
C THR A 211 9.83 -14.91 1.76
N VAL A 212 10.20 -13.91 0.97
CA VAL A 212 9.58 -12.60 1.05
C VAL A 212 8.39 -12.54 0.11
N LEU A 213 7.22 -12.20 0.66
CA LEU A 213 5.96 -12.03 -0.03
C LEU A 213 5.58 -10.56 0.00
N TYR A 214 5.48 -9.94 -1.17
CA TYR A 214 5.04 -8.56 -1.29
C TYR A 214 3.58 -8.53 -1.71
N LEU A 215 2.78 -7.83 -0.91
CA LEU A 215 1.34 -7.73 -1.10
C LEU A 215 0.99 -6.35 -1.64
N TYR A 216 0.38 -6.31 -2.80
CA TYR A 216 -0.33 -5.15 -3.28
C TYR A 216 -1.73 -5.17 -2.68
N ALA A 217 -1.99 -4.27 -1.77
CA ALA A 217 -3.24 -4.18 -1.03
C ALA A 217 -3.68 -2.73 -0.87
N MET A 218 -4.96 -2.52 -0.81
CA MET A 218 -5.56 -1.25 -0.43
C MET A 218 -6.36 -1.42 0.85
N THR A 219 -6.48 -0.35 1.63
CA THR A 219 -7.22 -0.37 2.90
C THR A 219 -8.72 -0.64 2.70
N GLU A 220 -9.23 -0.28 1.56
CA GLU A 220 -10.62 -0.43 1.14
C GLU A 220 -10.99 -1.89 0.87
N GLY A 221 -10.01 -2.73 0.51
CA GLY A 221 -10.21 -4.14 0.21
C GLY A 221 -9.92 -5.06 1.40
N PRO A 222 -10.61 -6.21 1.50
CA PRO A 222 -10.42 -7.14 2.61
C PRO A 222 -9.12 -7.95 2.54
N ASN A 223 -8.50 -8.03 1.36
CA ASN A 223 -7.36 -8.90 1.08
C ASN A 223 -6.38 -8.20 0.12
N ALA A 224 -5.26 -8.87 -0.15
CA ALA A 224 -4.35 -8.43 -1.19
C ALA A 224 -5.00 -8.52 -2.58
N LEU A 225 -4.92 -7.43 -3.35
CA LEU A 225 -5.30 -7.36 -4.75
C LEU A 225 -4.33 -8.13 -5.63
N GLY A 226 -3.08 -8.16 -5.21
CA GLY A 226 -2.02 -8.86 -5.92
C GLY A 226 -0.88 -9.24 -4.98
N MET A 227 -0.05 -10.16 -5.46
CA MET A 227 1.11 -10.64 -4.72
C MET A 227 2.27 -10.98 -5.65
N ARG A 228 3.49 -10.81 -5.13
CA ARG A 228 4.68 -11.40 -5.69
C ARG A 228 5.54 -12.01 -4.57
N SER A 229 6.32 -12.99 -4.88
CA SER A 229 7.34 -13.51 -3.98
C SER A 229 8.74 -13.10 -4.42
N SER A 230 9.72 -13.26 -3.53
CA SER A 230 11.14 -13.12 -3.88
C SER A 230 11.63 -14.11 -4.94
N ARG A 231 10.77 -15.04 -5.38
CA ARG A 231 11.04 -16.03 -6.45
C ARG A 231 10.47 -15.61 -7.81
N CYS A 232 9.84 -14.45 -7.92
CA CYS A 232 9.20 -13.98 -9.15
C CYS A 232 10.19 -13.26 -10.06
N GLU A 233 11.24 -13.93 -10.53
CA GLU A 233 12.28 -13.35 -11.39
C GLU A 233 11.72 -12.76 -12.70
N THR A 234 10.71 -13.41 -13.29
CA THR A 234 10.06 -12.90 -14.50
C THR A 234 9.42 -11.52 -14.27
N LEU A 235 8.89 -11.27 -13.06
CA LEU A 235 8.27 -9.99 -12.74
C LEU A 235 9.30 -8.87 -12.52
N ASP A 236 10.53 -9.22 -12.17
CA ASP A 236 11.62 -8.24 -12.02
C ASP A 236 11.92 -7.55 -13.35
N ALA A 237 11.86 -8.27 -14.46
CA ALA A 237 12.03 -7.72 -15.80
C ALA A 237 10.88 -6.77 -16.22
N LEU A 238 9.71 -6.87 -15.59
CA LEU A 238 8.55 -6.01 -15.83
C LEU A 238 8.47 -4.81 -14.87
N GLY A 239 9.39 -4.74 -13.91
CA GLY A 239 9.47 -3.68 -12.90
C GLY A 239 9.21 -4.18 -11.48
N SER A 240 9.82 -3.51 -10.51
CA SER A 240 9.81 -3.90 -9.10
C SER A 240 8.40 -3.94 -8.48
N ASN A 241 7.48 -3.10 -8.92
CA ASN A 241 6.08 -3.06 -8.45
C ASN A 241 5.12 -3.82 -9.37
N THR A 242 5.55 -4.99 -9.84
CA THR A 242 4.70 -5.88 -10.65
C THR A 242 4.24 -7.06 -9.80
N TYR A 243 2.94 -7.37 -9.85
CA TYR A 243 2.29 -8.35 -8.99
C TYR A 243 1.39 -9.28 -9.79
N HIS A 244 1.29 -10.54 -9.42
CA HIS A 244 0.23 -11.44 -9.85
C HIS A 244 -1.09 -10.95 -9.27
N LEU A 245 -2.13 -10.82 -10.09
CA LEU A 245 -3.45 -10.39 -9.65
C LEU A 245 -4.26 -11.53 -9.03
N ASN A 246 -4.99 -11.21 -7.98
CA ASN A 246 -5.93 -12.11 -7.35
C ASN A 246 -7.28 -12.07 -8.09
N THR A 247 -7.41 -12.84 -9.15
CA THR A 247 -8.63 -12.89 -9.96
C THR A 247 -9.76 -13.75 -9.37
N ASP A 248 -9.50 -14.44 -8.25
CA ASP A 248 -10.53 -15.30 -7.64
C ASP A 248 -11.61 -14.52 -6.87
N GLY A 249 -11.30 -13.31 -6.40
CA GLY A 249 -12.25 -12.46 -5.65
C GLY A 249 -12.36 -11.04 -6.18
N TYR A 250 -11.69 -10.75 -7.30
CA TYR A 250 -11.61 -9.40 -7.83
C TYR A 250 -11.70 -9.39 -9.35
N LEU A 251 -12.36 -8.37 -9.87
CA LEU A 251 -12.29 -8.02 -11.30
C LEU A 251 -11.47 -6.75 -11.44
N PHE A 252 -10.61 -6.73 -12.44
CA PHE A 252 -9.67 -5.63 -12.66
C PHE A 252 -9.88 -5.03 -14.06
N GLU A 253 -9.85 -3.72 -14.13
CA GLU A 253 -9.87 -2.94 -15.35
C GLU A 253 -8.84 -1.82 -15.27
N THR A 254 -8.43 -1.27 -16.40
CA THR A 254 -7.74 0.02 -16.47
C THR A 254 -8.61 1.02 -17.21
N VAL A 255 -8.86 2.17 -16.58
CA VAL A 255 -9.62 3.28 -17.17
C VAL A 255 -8.81 4.55 -16.94
N ASP A 256 -8.49 5.26 -18.03
CA ASP A 256 -7.62 6.44 -18.00
C ASP A 256 -6.33 6.19 -17.21
N GLU A 257 -5.65 5.09 -17.49
CA GLU A 257 -4.45 4.60 -16.82
C GLU A 257 -4.61 4.31 -15.31
N SER A 258 -5.79 4.52 -14.73
CA SER A 258 -6.06 4.18 -13.33
C SER A 258 -6.52 2.73 -13.22
N LEU A 259 -6.08 2.05 -12.15
CA LEU A 259 -6.62 0.75 -11.78
C LEU A 259 -8.06 0.91 -11.30
N VAL A 260 -8.96 0.11 -11.85
CA VAL A 260 -10.35 -0.01 -11.42
C VAL A 260 -10.58 -1.41 -10.89
N VAL A 261 -11.18 -1.50 -9.71
CA VAL A 261 -11.36 -2.78 -9.01
C VAL A 261 -12.85 -3.00 -8.68
N THR A 262 -13.34 -4.19 -8.95
CA THR A 262 -14.60 -4.69 -8.38
C THR A 262 -14.28 -5.82 -7.42
N ILE A 263 -14.72 -5.69 -6.16
CA ILE A 263 -14.48 -6.68 -5.11
C ILE A 263 -15.71 -7.56 -4.95
N LEU A 264 -15.58 -8.83 -5.27
CA LEU A 264 -16.69 -9.79 -5.19
C LEU A 264 -16.91 -10.31 -3.75
N ASP A 265 -15.90 -10.22 -2.91
CA ASP A 265 -15.83 -10.87 -1.62
C ASP A 265 -16.14 -9.97 -0.42
N ASN A 266 -16.36 -8.68 -0.60
CA ASN A 266 -16.58 -7.74 0.51
C ASN A 266 -17.94 -7.07 0.45
N ILE A 267 -18.97 -7.79 0.88
CA ILE A 267 -20.34 -7.27 0.94
C ILE A 267 -20.51 -6.10 1.93
N PRO A 268 -19.88 -6.10 3.14
CA PRO A 268 -20.07 -5.01 4.10
C PRO A 268 -19.74 -3.63 3.56
N THR A 269 -18.71 -3.51 2.73
CA THR A 269 -18.41 -2.29 1.98
C THR A 269 -18.23 -2.67 0.51
N PRO A 270 -19.31 -2.74 -0.28
CA PRO A 270 -19.20 -3.08 -1.68
C PRO A 270 -18.34 -2.06 -2.42
N LEU A 271 -17.40 -2.55 -3.22
CA LEU A 271 -16.62 -1.72 -4.14
C LEU A 271 -16.83 -2.29 -5.54
N ILE A 272 -17.64 -1.62 -6.32
CA ILE A 272 -18.05 -2.03 -7.66
C ILE A 272 -17.57 -0.97 -8.64
N ARG A 273 -16.62 -1.34 -9.51
CA ARG A 273 -15.91 -0.43 -10.42
C ARG A 273 -15.30 0.78 -9.69
N TYR A 274 -14.63 0.49 -8.58
CA TYR A 274 -13.93 1.51 -7.80
C TYR A 274 -12.66 1.94 -8.50
N LYS A 275 -12.61 3.21 -8.94
CA LYS A 275 -11.44 3.83 -9.56
C LYS A 275 -10.46 4.21 -8.46
N THR A 276 -9.34 3.49 -8.40
CA THR A 276 -8.27 3.81 -7.47
C THR A 276 -7.46 5.01 -7.98
N ALA A 277 -6.62 5.59 -7.11
CA ALA A 277 -5.66 6.62 -7.53
C ALA A 277 -4.39 6.02 -8.16
N ASP A 278 -4.21 4.69 -8.14
CA ASP A 278 -2.98 4.04 -8.59
C ASP A 278 -3.00 3.90 -10.13
N ARG A 279 -1.93 4.37 -10.79
CA ARG A 279 -1.71 4.07 -12.21
C ARG A 279 -1.33 2.62 -12.36
N ALA A 280 -1.86 1.96 -13.40
CA ALA A 280 -1.65 0.54 -13.57
C ALA A 280 -1.58 0.13 -15.05
N ILE A 281 -0.74 -0.89 -15.30
CA ILE A 281 -0.75 -1.64 -16.55
C ILE A 281 -1.01 -3.10 -16.22
N ILE A 282 -2.10 -3.64 -16.76
CA ILE A 282 -2.42 -5.05 -16.67
C ILE A 282 -1.88 -5.75 -17.91
N ARG A 283 -1.20 -6.88 -17.70
CA ARG A 283 -0.72 -7.76 -18.76
C ARG A 283 -1.29 -9.15 -18.53
N GLU A 284 -1.93 -9.68 -19.57
CA GLU A 284 -2.50 -11.02 -19.56
C GLU A 284 -1.43 -12.10 -19.85
N ASN A 285 -1.68 -13.31 -19.40
CA ASN A 285 -0.93 -14.51 -19.76
C ASN A 285 0.57 -14.47 -19.46
N VAL A 286 1.00 -13.78 -18.40
CA VAL A 286 2.39 -13.76 -17.97
C VAL A 286 2.74 -15.07 -17.26
N LYS A 287 3.71 -15.80 -17.82
CA LYS A 287 4.24 -17.02 -17.20
C LYS A 287 5.32 -16.65 -16.19
N CYS A 288 5.21 -17.17 -14.96
CA CYS A 288 6.21 -17.00 -13.92
C CYS A 288 6.55 -18.35 -13.27
N SER A 289 7.83 -18.57 -13.00
CA SER A 289 8.34 -19.79 -12.37
C SER A 289 8.11 -19.87 -10.87
N CYS A 290 7.51 -18.85 -10.25
CA CYS A 290 7.37 -18.74 -8.80
C CYS A 290 6.39 -19.74 -8.15
N GLY A 291 5.69 -20.53 -8.93
CA GLY A 291 4.68 -21.50 -8.44
C GLY A 291 3.28 -20.91 -8.22
N PHE A 292 3.09 -19.61 -8.45
CA PHE A 292 1.76 -19.02 -8.47
C PHE A 292 0.96 -19.45 -9.69
N LYS A 293 -0.36 -19.47 -9.55
CA LYS A 293 -1.28 -19.67 -10.66
C LYS A 293 -0.95 -18.68 -11.79
N GLN A 294 -0.79 -19.20 -12.99
CA GLN A 294 -0.65 -18.35 -14.17
C GLN A 294 -1.89 -17.49 -14.34
N GLY A 295 -1.71 -16.21 -14.60
CA GLY A 295 -2.81 -15.27 -14.74
C GLY A 295 -2.30 -13.88 -15.06
N PRO A 296 -3.19 -12.89 -15.06
CA PRO A 296 -2.81 -11.51 -15.30
C PRO A 296 -1.87 -10.99 -14.20
N VAL A 297 -0.98 -10.10 -14.60
CA VAL A 297 -0.12 -9.34 -13.71
C VAL A 297 -0.43 -7.85 -13.85
N VAL A 298 -0.18 -7.09 -12.78
CA VAL A 298 -0.29 -5.64 -12.80
C VAL A 298 1.03 -5.00 -12.43
N SER A 299 1.48 -4.05 -13.22
CA SER A 299 2.55 -3.13 -12.84
C SER A 299 1.92 -1.85 -12.30
N ILE A 300 2.23 -1.51 -11.05
CA ILE A 300 1.70 -0.33 -10.37
C ILE A 300 2.70 0.81 -10.50
N GLY A 301 2.25 1.91 -11.06
CA GLY A 301 2.99 3.16 -11.17
C GLY A 301 2.74 4.14 -10.03
N ALA A 302 3.22 5.37 -10.17
CA ALA A 302 2.90 6.45 -9.26
C ALA A 302 1.40 6.77 -9.30
N ARG A 303 0.87 7.30 -8.19
CA ARG A 303 -0.52 7.76 -8.13
C ARG A 303 -0.75 8.92 -9.10
N ASN A 304 -1.94 8.95 -9.71
CA ASN A 304 -2.35 10.05 -10.60
C ASN A 304 -2.39 11.40 -9.88
N GLU A 305 -2.62 11.39 -8.57
CA GLU A 305 -2.52 12.57 -7.73
C GLU A 305 -1.11 12.69 -7.15
N ASN A 306 -0.24 13.47 -7.80
CA ASN A 306 1.13 13.78 -7.36
C ASN A 306 1.20 14.61 -6.06
N ARG A 307 0.21 14.45 -5.15
CA ARG A 307 0.10 15.28 -3.94
C ARG A 307 0.71 14.65 -2.70
N SER A 308 0.91 13.35 -2.68
CA SER A 308 1.54 12.68 -1.54
C SER A 308 2.35 11.46 -1.94
N TYR A 309 3.40 11.20 -1.19
CA TYR A 309 4.29 10.08 -1.41
C TYR A 309 4.64 9.40 -0.08
N LYS A 310 4.51 8.07 -0.03
CA LYS A 310 4.77 7.29 1.18
C LYS A 310 6.00 6.41 0.99
N ILE A 311 7.00 6.60 1.85
CA ILE A 311 8.26 5.87 1.80
C ILE A 311 8.90 5.82 3.20
N GLY A 312 9.56 4.73 3.54
CA GLY A 312 10.27 4.58 4.81
C GLY A 312 9.36 4.71 6.04
N GLY A 313 8.06 4.39 5.91
CA GLY A 313 7.08 4.53 6.98
C GLY A 313 6.50 5.93 7.16
N VAL A 314 6.97 6.92 6.41
CA VAL A 314 6.52 8.31 6.46
C VAL A 314 5.79 8.73 5.19
N THR A 315 5.08 9.86 5.25
CA THR A 315 4.34 10.40 4.11
C THR A 315 4.78 11.83 3.86
N PHE A 316 5.20 12.13 2.64
CA PHE A 316 5.48 13.47 2.15
C PHE A 316 4.26 13.99 1.40
N ARG A 317 3.81 15.20 1.71
CA ARG A 317 2.69 15.87 1.03
C ARG A 317 3.16 17.15 0.39
N SER A 318 2.82 17.35 -0.90
CA SER A 318 3.22 18.56 -1.62
C SER A 318 2.65 19.82 -0.98
N GLU A 319 1.43 19.76 -0.46
CA GLU A 319 0.77 20.90 0.21
C GLU A 319 1.51 21.32 1.48
N GLU A 320 2.00 20.37 2.27
CA GLU A 320 2.78 20.64 3.49
C GLU A 320 4.14 21.24 3.15
N ILE A 321 4.81 20.73 2.11
CA ILE A 321 6.07 21.31 1.62
C ILE A 321 5.84 22.72 1.11
N THR A 322 4.82 22.94 0.28
CA THR A 322 4.43 24.29 -0.18
C THR A 322 4.16 25.23 0.99
N SER A 323 3.45 24.75 2.01
CA SER A 323 3.15 25.55 3.22
C SER A 323 4.41 25.99 3.94
N VAL A 324 5.41 25.10 4.06
CA VAL A 324 6.70 25.47 4.65
C VAL A 324 7.44 26.48 3.78
N LEU A 325 7.51 26.27 2.46
CA LEU A 325 8.18 27.21 1.54
C LEU A 325 7.52 28.60 1.56
N LYS A 326 6.20 28.67 1.69
CA LYS A 326 5.48 29.97 1.87
C LYS A 326 5.94 30.73 3.11
N THR A 327 6.41 30.07 4.16
CA THR A 327 6.98 30.80 5.33
C THR A 327 8.33 31.44 5.04
N LEU A 328 8.94 31.14 3.90
CA LEU A 328 10.21 31.69 3.41
C LEU A 328 10.01 32.64 2.23
N MET A 329 8.82 33.23 2.10
CA MET A 329 8.53 34.25 1.07
C MET A 329 9.55 35.39 1.20
N GLY A 330 10.17 35.76 0.06
CA GLY A 330 11.30 36.69 0.01
C GLY A 330 12.66 36.02 -0.19
N LEU A 331 12.79 34.73 0.12
CA LEU A 331 13.99 33.92 -0.14
C LEU A 331 13.81 32.99 -1.34
N VAL A 332 12.69 32.25 -1.36
CA VAL A 332 12.37 31.28 -2.42
C VAL A 332 10.91 31.38 -2.84
N THR A 333 10.60 30.88 -4.03
CA THR A 333 9.21 30.69 -4.47
C THR A 333 8.58 29.46 -3.81
N GLU A 334 7.28 29.31 -3.91
CA GLU A 334 6.58 28.09 -3.43
C GLU A 334 6.73 26.89 -4.37
N ASP A 335 7.32 27.10 -5.57
CA ASP A 335 7.55 26.04 -6.53
C ASP A 335 8.71 25.18 -6.09
N PHE A 336 8.52 23.85 -6.22
CA PHE A 336 9.56 22.89 -5.92
C PHE A 336 9.44 21.63 -6.77
N ALA A 337 10.54 20.90 -6.87
CA ALA A 337 10.58 19.50 -7.24
C ALA A 337 11.24 18.73 -6.10
N LEU A 338 10.63 17.60 -5.71
CA LEU A 338 11.21 16.69 -4.73
C LEU A 338 11.48 15.34 -5.39
N HIS A 339 12.75 15.01 -5.48
CA HIS A 339 13.19 13.67 -5.87
C HIS A 339 13.48 12.86 -4.60
N ILE A 340 12.91 11.67 -4.50
CA ILE A 340 13.07 10.77 -3.37
C ILE A 340 13.67 9.46 -3.86
N GLU A 341 14.78 9.06 -3.27
CA GLU A 341 15.48 7.83 -3.58
C GLU A 341 15.67 6.99 -2.31
N GLN A 342 15.72 5.66 -2.43
CA GLN A 342 16.15 4.78 -1.34
C GLN A 342 17.44 4.08 -1.71
N ARG A 343 18.38 4.10 -0.77
CA ARG A 343 19.68 3.43 -0.88
C ARG A 343 19.89 2.45 0.25
N ALA A 344 20.59 1.37 -0.04
CA ALA A 344 21.09 0.45 0.97
C ALA A 344 22.50 0.88 1.36
N GLU A 345 22.69 1.35 2.58
CA GLU A 345 23.99 1.80 3.10
C GLU A 345 24.25 1.15 4.45
N ASN A 346 25.36 0.41 4.58
CA ASN A 346 25.77 -0.24 5.86
C ASN A 346 24.63 -1.06 6.51
N ASP A 347 23.94 -1.87 5.72
CA ASP A 347 22.79 -2.69 6.14
C ASP A 347 21.57 -1.90 6.64
N ARG A 348 21.50 -0.63 6.29
CA ARG A 348 20.38 0.26 6.59
C ARG A 348 19.74 0.77 5.31
N LEU A 349 18.45 1.00 5.40
CA LEU A 349 17.70 1.67 4.34
C LEU A 349 17.74 3.17 4.60
N VAL A 350 18.42 3.92 3.73
CA VAL A 350 18.50 5.38 3.80
C VAL A 350 17.60 5.98 2.73
N THR A 351 16.74 6.91 3.13
CA THR A 351 15.92 7.70 2.22
C THR A 351 16.66 8.99 1.88
N VAL A 352 16.98 9.20 0.62
CA VAL A 352 17.66 10.40 0.14
C VAL A 352 16.62 11.33 -0.49
N LEU A 353 16.53 12.54 0.03
CA LEU A 353 15.60 13.58 -0.40
C LEU A 353 16.40 14.69 -1.11
N HIS A 354 16.08 14.96 -2.36
CA HIS A 354 16.64 16.07 -3.13
C HIS A 354 15.51 17.06 -3.44
N LEU A 355 15.52 18.19 -2.76
CA LEU A 355 14.57 19.28 -3.01
C LEU A 355 15.23 20.34 -3.89
N SER A 356 14.64 20.58 -5.05
CA SER A 356 14.98 21.73 -5.90
C SER A 356 13.91 22.80 -5.76
N THR A 357 14.30 24.07 -5.57
CA THR A 357 13.39 25.23 -5.50
C THR A 357 13.99 26.43 -6.23
N ARG A 358 13.21 27.50 -6.42
CA ARG A 358 13.68 28.72 -7.09
C ARG A 358 13.96 29.82 -6.07
N PRO A 359 15.18 30.36 -5.99
CA PRO A 359 15.46 31.53 -5.20
C PRO A 359 14.85 32.78 -5.87
N ILE A 360 14.36 33.71 -5.05
CA ILE A 360 13.84 35.01 -5.55
C ILE A 360 14.98 35.95 -5.90
N ALA A 361 16.07 35.87 -5.13
CA ALA A 361 17.30 36.60 -5.35
C ALA A 361 18.40 35.66 -5.91
N ALA A 362 19.65 36.08 -5.87
CA ALA A 362 20.78 35.25 -6.29
C ALA A 362 20.88 33.98 -5.50
N GLN A 363 21.29 32.88 -6.14
CA GLN A 363 21.55 31.59 -5.49
C GLN A 363 22.61 31.75 -4.39
N SER A 364 22.32 31.22 -3.20
CA SER A 364 23.20 31.30 -2.06
C SER A 364 23.12 30.04 -1.19
N PRO A 365 24.26 29.49 -0.74
CA PRO A 365 24.28 28.40 0.23
C PRO A 365 23.51 28.72 1.52
N LEU A 366 23.43 30.00 1.91
CA LEU A 366 22.66 30.44 3.08
C LEU A 366 21.16 30.26 2.87
N ILE A 367 20.66 30.53 1.67
CA ILE A 367 19.24 30.32 1.33
C ILE A 367 18.94 28.81 1.31
N ALA A 368 19.78 27.99 0.71
CA ALA A 368 19.61 26.53 0.74
C ALA A 368 19.58 25.97 2.17
N ARG A 369 20.45 26.49 3.02
CA ARG A 369 20.46 26.14 4.45
C ARG A 369 19.19 26.56 5.16
N ALA A 370 18.71 27.79 4.95
CA ALA A 370 17.46 28.28 5.55
C ALA A 370 16.24 27.44 5.13
N VAL A 371 16.16 27.06 3.83
CA VAL A 371 15.11 26.15 3.34
C VAL A 371 15.17 24.78 4.02
N ARG A 372 16.38 24.22 4.10
CA ARG A 372 16.61 22.94 4.77
C ARG A 372 16.18 22.99 6.24
N GLU A 373 16.64 23.97 6.99
CA GLU A 373 16.29 24.13 8.42
C GLU A 373 14.79 24.29 8.63
N ALA A 374 14.12 25.08 7.77
CA ALA A 374 12.67 25.25 7.84
C ALA A 374 11.91 23.95 7.59
N LEU A 375 12.34 23.16 6.58
CA LEU A 375 11.72 21.85 6.31
C LEU A 375 11.96 20.87 7.45
N GLU A 376 13.18 20.79 7.98
CA GLU A 376 13.51 19.91 9.09
C GLU A 376 12.68 20.23 10.35
N GLN A 377 12.41 21.50 10.62
CA GLN A 377 11.68 21.95 11.80
C GLN A 377 10.15 21.84 11.63
N LYS A 378 9.60 22.20 10.47
CA LYS A 378 8.17 22.45 10.29
C LYS A 378 7.45 21.33 9.53
N LEU A 379 8.17 20.57 8.68
CA LEU A 379 7.52 19.51 7.89
C LEU A 379 7.23 18.27 8.75
N GLN A 380 5.96 17.95 8.93
CA GLN A 380 5.53 16.74 9.62
C GLN A 380 5.41 15.59 8.62
N VAL A 381 6.18 14.53 8.80
CA VAL A 381 6.21 13.35 7.92
C VAL A 381 5.40 12.17 8.48
N ALA A 382 5.03 12.25 9.76
CA ALA A 382 4.07 11.39 10.44
C ALA A 382 3.41 12.17 11.59
N ARG A 383 2.38 11.61 12.24
CA ARG A 383 1.58 12.29 13.29
C ARG A 383 2.42 12.93 14.40
N SER A 384 3.55 12.33 14.75
CA SER A 384 4.43 12.78 15.83
C SER A 384 5.90 12.80 15.42
N LEU A 385 6.19 12.94 14.12
CA LEU A 385 7.55 12.86 13.59
C LEU A 385 7.79 13.98 12.58
N SER A 386 8.67 14.91 12.93
CA SER A 386 9.17 15.92 11.99
C SER A 386 10.20 15.33 11.02
N LEU A 387 10.41 16.00 9.90
CA LEU A 387 11.46 15.63 8.95
C LEU A 387 12.85 15.65 9.63
N GLY A 388 13.12 16.64 10.47
CA GLY A 388 14.40 16.72 11.20
C GLY A 388 14.62 15.57 12.16
N GLU A 389 13.58 15.10 12.84
CA GLU A 389 13.66 13.88 13.65
C GLU A 389 13.90 12.63 12.80
N PHE A 390 13.22 12.51 11.66
CA PHE A 390 13.42 11.42 10.73
C PHE A 390 14.86 11.36 10.21
N ILE A 391 15.46 12.54 9.92
CA ILE A 391 16.87 12.67 9.52
C ILE A 391 17.80 12.32 10.71
N ARG A 392 17.58 12.84 11.91
CA ARG A 392 18.40 12.53 13.09
C ARG A 392 18.44 11.06 13.46
N ARG A 393 17.39 10.31 13.14
CA ARG A 393 17.35 8.85 13.31
C ARG A 393 18.24 8.09 12.29
N GLY A 394 18.91 8.80 11.39
CA GLY A 394 19.79 8.22 10.37
C GLY A 394 19.05 7.45 9.28
N THR A 395 17.75 7.69 9.14
CA THR A 395 16.89 7.00 8.15
C THR A 395 16.65 7.83 6.90
N ALA A 396 17.05 9.11 6.93
CA ALA A 396 16.95 10.00 5.77
C ALA A 396 18.09 11.01 5.71
N THR A 397 18.32 11.56 4.53
CA THR A 397 19.13 12.74 4.27
C THR A 397 18.35 13.72 3.40
N LEU A 398 18.58 15.03 3.57
CA LEU A 398 17.96 16.07 2.76
C LEU A 398 19.04 16.96 2.14
N THR A 399 19.00 17.13 0.84
CA THR A 399 19.73 18.15 0.08
C THR A 399 18.76 19.14 -0.52
N VAL A 400 19.17 20.42 -0.53
CA VAL A 400 18.41 21.51 -1.17
C VAL A 400 19.30 22.15 -2.21
N ASP A 401 18.81 22.26 -3.44
CA ASP A 401 19.49 22.92 -4.54
C ASP A 401 18.56 23.86 -5.34
N PHE A 402 19.15 24.62 -6.27
CA PHE A 402 18.46 25.59 -7.10
C PHE A 402 18.56 25.28 -8.60
N ASN A 403 19.13 24.14 -8.96
CA ASN A 403 19.51 23.82 -10.34
C ASN A 403 18.53 22.88 -11.05
N GLY A 404 17.52 22.40 -10.35
CA GLY A 404 16.55 21.44 -10.90
C GLY A 404 15.63 22.08 -11.95
N SER A 405 15.29 21.31 -12.98
CA SER A 405 14.22 21.67 -13.91
C SER A 405 12.87 21.62 -13.16
N LEU A 406 12.34 22.78 -12.80
CA LEU A 406 11.04 22.92 -12.14
C LEU A 406 9.92 22.94 -13.19
N SER A 407 9.72 21.85 -13.89
CA SER A 407 8.55 21.65 -14.72
C SER A 407 7.39 21.13 -13.85
N GLY A 408 6.78 22.04 -13.09
CA GLY A 408 5.64 21.72 -12.22
C GLY A 408 6.03 21.18 -10.83
N ARG A 409 5.08 21.23 -9.90
CA ARG A 409 5.19 20.68 -8.53
C ARG A 409 5.21 19.17 -8.60
N THR A 410 6.37 18.56 -8.78
CA THR A 410 6.48 17.13 -9.00
C THR A 410 7.22 16.48 -7.82
N ILE A 411 6.53 15.63 -7.09
CA ILE A 411 7.18 14.62 -6.25
C ILE A 411 7.50 13.48 -7.21
N HIS A 412 8.77 13.34 -7.59
CA HIS A 412 9.20 12.22 -8.40
C HIS A 412 9.34 10.98 -7.50
N PRO A 413 8.66 9.87 -7.82
CA PRO A 413 8.90 8.62 -7.11
C PRO A 413 10.37 8.19 -7.32
N PRO A 414 11.00 7.55 -6.32
CA PRO A 414 12.37 7.08 -6.37
C PRO A 414 12.57 5.90 -7.31
N PHE A 415 11.55 5.55 -8.05
CA PHE A 415 11.64 4.49 -9.03
C PHE A 415 12.19 5.11 -10.31
N GLU A 416 13.38 4.72 -10.67
CA GLU A 416 13.68 4.53 -12.07
C GLU A 416 12.62 3.59 -12.61
N ILE A 417 11.48 4.14 -13.03
CA ILE A 417 10.71 3.53 -14.08
C ILE A 417 11.64 3.70 -15.26
N GLU A 418 12.50 2.70 -15.48
CA GLU A 418 13.29 2.62 -16.67
C GLU A 418 12.32 2.72 -17.84
N LYS A 419 12.33 3.91 -18.43
CA LYS A 419 11.65 4.41 -19.61
C LYS A 419 10.12 4.54 -19.53
N PRO A 420 9.65 5.71 -19.98
CA PRO A 420 8.24 5.94 -20.17
C PRO A 420 7.69 4.86 -21.10
N PHE A 421 6.46 4.49 -20.83
CA PHE A 421 5.64 3.70 -21.70
C PHE A 421 5.74 4.24 -23.13
N SER A 422 6.68 3.75 -23.91
CA SER A 422 6.67 4.01 -25.33
C SER A 422 5.55 3.17 -25.91
N HIS A 423 4.41 3.79 -26.17
CA HIS A 423 3.46 3.25 -27.10
C HIS A 423 4.16 3.11 -28.46
N THR A 424 4.61 1.93 -28.77
CA THR A 424 4.73 1.51 -30.15
C THR A 424 3.42 0.82 -30.50
N PRO A 425 2.54 1.41 -31.33
CA PRO A 425 1.40 0.70 -31.86
C PRO A 425 1.92 -0.35 -32.86
N SER A 426 1.59 -1.59 -32.63
CA SER A 426 1.60 -2.61 -33.66
C SER A 426 0.19 -3.09 -33.91
#